data_67ba6a4ac3fac7697d50f35217e45621
#
_entry.id   67ba6a4ac3fac7697d50f35217e45621
#
_cell.length_a   1.000
_cell.length_b   1.000
_cell.length_c   1.000
_cell.angle_alpha   90.00
_cell.angle_beta   90.00
_cell.angle_gamma   90.00
#
_symmetry.space_group_name_H-M   'P 1'
#
loop_
_entity.id
_entity.type
_entity.pdbx_description
1 polymer ?
#
loop_
_entity_poly.entity_id
_entity_poly.type
_entity_poly.pdbx_seq_one_letter_code
_entity_poly.pdbx_strand_id
1 'polypeptide(L)'
;MIVKIILYKYSGIIMMIELIQMKKIIASGFLLLLGSVTSASFAAKDFLNVSYDPTREFYQEYNQAFGTFWKQKTGQEVNFKQSHGGSGKQARSVIDGLQADVVTLALANDIEEIVNAGLIHKNWQKQFPNNSAPYTSTVVFLVRKGNPRNIKDWNDLTKSGVEIITPNPKTGGAPRWIYLSAWGYALKQPGGNDAKARELVKKLYGNVKVLDSGARGSLTTFAERGIGDVLLSWENEALLATQGLGKDKFQIIYPSISILAEPSVAIVDKNVDKDGNRNLAKGYLNYLYSPKGQDLAAQYFFRPRNAQIAAKYAAQFPKIKLFSIGDVFGGWAKAQKTHFVNGAVFDQIYAEKK
;
A
#
# COMPACT_ATOMS: atom_id res chain seq x y z
N MET A 1 85.21 -40.22 29.72
CA MET A 1 84.38 -39.17 30.27
C MET A 1 83.87 -38.18 29.22
N ILE A 2 84.59 -37.91 28.12
CA ILE A 2 84.28 -36.92 27.08
C ILE A 2 83.07 -37.37 26.18
N VAL A 3 83.00 -38.66 25.83
CA VAL A 3 81.92 -39.16 24.93
C VAL A 3 80.49 -39.10 25.53
N LYS A 4 80.33 -39.23 26.86
CA LYS A 4 79.03 -39.12 27.53
C LYS A 4 78.49 -37.67 27.53
N ILE A 5 79.35 -36.67 27.55
CA ILE A 5 78.95 -35.27 27.56
C ILE A 5 78.44 -34.83 26.18
N ILE A 6 79.05 -35.34 25.09
CA ILE A 6 78.68 -35.05 23.73
C ILE A 6 77.28 -35.64 23.40
N LEU A 7 76.98 -36.85 23.82
CA LEU A 7 75.66 -37.49 23.63
C LEU A 7 74.54 -36.75 24.37
N TYR A 8 74.78 -36.23 25.55
CA TYR A 8 73.76 -35.44 26.30
C TYR A 8 73.46 -34.07 25.65
N LYS A 9 74.48 -33.44 25.05
CA LYS A 9 74.28 -32.15 24.34
C LYS A 9 73.50 -32.33 23.04
N TYR A 10 73.72 -33.42 22.29
CA TYR A 10 73.00 -33.72 21.06
C TYR A 10 71.53 -34.12 21.32
N SER A 11 71.27 -34.86 22.41
CA SER A 11 69.89 -35.27 22.81
C SER A 11 69.03 -34.04 23.18
N GLY A 12 69.63 -33.02 23.86
CA GLY A 12 68.90 -31.79 24.21
C GLY A 12 68.56 -30.90 23.00
N ILE A 13 69.48 -30.86 21.99
CA ILE A 13 69.29 -30.10 20.78
C ILE A 13 68.22 -30.74 19.89
N ILE A 14 68.21 -32.06 19.75
CA ILE A 14 67.18 -32.82 18.98
C ILE A 14 65.80 -32.61 19.60
N MET A 15 65.67 -32.73 20.94
CA MET A 15 64.40 -32.53 21.65
C MET A 15 63.88 -31.08 21.54
N MET A 16 64.79 -30.08 21.47
CA MET A 16 64.41 -28.70 21.30
C MET A 16 63.94 -28.40 19.87
N ILE A 17 64.54 -29.04 18.83
CA ILE A 17 64.13 -28.93 17.43
C ILE A 17 62.74 -29.57 17.23
N GLU A 18 62.47 -30.72 17.82
CA GLU A 18 61.16 -31.38 17.77
C GLU A 18 60.08 -30.55 18.47
N LEU A 19 60.33 -29.90 19.60
CA LEU A 19 59.41 -29.01 20.30
C LEU A 19 59.09 -27.74 19.48
N ILE A 20 60.11 -27.22 18.75
CA ILE A 20 59.93 -26.05 17.87
C ILE A 20 59.10 -26.43 16.63
N GLN A 21 59.34 -27.62 16.06
CA GLN A 21 58.56 -28.12 14.93
C GLN A 21 57.07 -28.41 15.35
N MET A 22 56.85 -29.02 16.50
CA MET A 22 55.50 -29.23 17.04
C MET A 22 54.75 -27.93 17.30
N LYS A 23 55.41 -26.90 17.87
CA LYS A 23 54.80 -25.56 18.07
C LYS A 23 54.44 -24.89 16.74
N LYS A 24 55.24 -25.06 15.68
CA LYS A 24 54.95 -24.54 14.33
C LYS A 24 53.79 -25.27 13.69
N ILE A 25 53.63 -26.58 13.86
CA ILE A 25 52.53 -27.36 13.33
C ILE A 25 51.23 -27.00 14.06
N ILE A 26 51.27 -26.82 15.38
CA ILE A 26 50.10 -26.39 16.17
C ILE A 26 49.69 -24.97 15.82
N ALA A 27 50.64 -24.03 15.63
CA ALA A 27 50.35 -22.67 15.24
C ALA A 27 49.77 -22.57 13.81
N SER A 28 50.26 -23.42 12.88
CA SER A 28 49.73 -23.46 11.49
C SER A 28 48.36 -24.15 11.44
N GLY A 29 48.09 -25.15 12.29
CA GLY A 29 46.77 -25.81 12.41
C GLY A 29 45.70 -24.87 13.01
N PHE A 30 46.08 -24.00 13.96
CA PHE A 30 45.17 -23.04 14.57
C PHE A 30 44.86 -21.84 13.66
N LEU A 31 45.81 -21.48 12.78
CA LEU A 31 45.59 -20.40 11.79
C LEU A 31 44.68 -20.86 10.64
N LEU A 32 44.63 -22.15 10.32
CA LEU A 32 43.75 -22.73 9.28
C LEU A 32 42.30 -22.95 9.78
N LEU A 33 42.06 -23.02 11.10
CA LEU A 33 40.71 -23.13 11.67
C LEU A 33 40.03 -21.77 11.88
N LEU A 34 40.76 -20.65 11.83
CA LEU A 34 40.19 -19.29 11.94
C LEU A 34 39.83 -18.68 10.59
N GLY A 35 40.08 -19.38 9.49
CA GLY A 35 39.91 -18.86 8.12
C GLY A 35 38.60 -19.22 7.40
N SER A 36 37.66 -19.95 8.01
CA SER A 36 36.41 -20.37 7.34
C SER A 36 35.16 -19.94 8.09
N VAL A 37 35.12 -18.68 8.57
CA VAL A 37 33.82 -18.01 8.64
C VAL A 37 33.50 -17.62 7.20
N THR A 38 33.05 -18.57 6.42
CA THR A 38 32.33 -18.28 5.19
C THR A 38 31.13 -17.48 5.62
N SER A 39 31.20 -16.15 5.48
CA SER A 39 30.01 -15.33 5.42
C SER A 39 29.17 -15.95 4.31
N ALA A 40 28.19 -16.78 4.69
CA ALA A 40 27.18 -17.22 3.75
C ALA A 40 26.54 -15.93 3.23
N SER A 41 27.02 -15.43 2.10
CA SER A 41 26.37 -14.38 1.36
C SER A 41 25.07 -15.00 0.89
N PHE A 42 24.03 -14.85 1.69
CA PHE A 42 22.70 -15.19 1.24
C PHE A 42 22.40 -14.31 0.04
N ALA A 43 22.19 -14.92 -1.12
CA ALA A 43 21.72 -14.18 -2.28
C ALA A 43 20.48 -13.37 -1.87
N ALA A 44 20.43 -12.11 -2.31
CA ALA A 44 19.27 -11.26 -2.00
C ALA A 44 17.99 -11.93 -2.48
N LYS A 45 16.96 -11.95 -1.63
CA LYS A 45 15.65 -12.50 -1.99
C LYS A 45 14.89 -11.49 -2.83
N ASP A 46 14.37 -11.92 -3.98
CA ASP A 46 13.40 -11.13 -4.74
C ASP A 46 12.07 -11.10 -4.01
N PHE A 47 11.44 -9.93 -3.96
CA PHE A 47 10.16 -9.73 -3.30
C PHE A 47 9.31 -8.73 -4.08
N LEU A 48 8.12 -9.12 -4.50
CA LEU A 48 7.20 -8.29 -5.28
C LEU A 48 5.96 -7.89 -4.47
N ASN A 49 5.79 -6.58 -4.26
CA ASN A 49 4.54 -5.99 -3.80
C ASN A 49 3.73 -5.48 -4.99
N VAL A 50 2.52 -6.01 -5.17
CA VAL A 50 1.56 -5.55 -6.17
C VAL A 50 0.54 -4.64 -5.49
N SER A 51 0.52 -3.35 -5.87
CA SER A 51 -0.20 -2.29 -5.17
C SER A 51 -1.06 -1.44 -6.11
N TYR A 52 -1.88 -0.57 -5.53
CA TYR A 52 -2.68 0.40 -6.28
C TYR A 52 -1.98 1.76 -6.41
N ASP A 53 -2.41 2.57 -7.40
CA ASP A 53 -1.70 3.78 -7.82
C ASP A 53 -1.28 4.76 -6.72
N PRO A 54 -2.14 5.16 -5.75
CA PRO A 54 -1.80 6.17 -4.76
C PRO A 54 -0.69 5.83 -3.77
N THR A 55 -0.17 4.61 -3.78
CA THR A 55 0.84 4.14 -2.82
C THR A 55 2.26 4.12 -3.35
N ARG A 56 2.53 4.62 -4.55
CA ARG A 56 3.85 4.53 -5.22
C ARG A 56 4.98 5.06 -4.37
N GLU A 57 4.87 6.31 -3.95
CA GLU A 57 5.88 7.01 -3.18
C GLU A 57 6.01 6.41 -1.77
N PHE A 58 4.87 6.05 -1.16
CA PHE A 58 4.85 5.41 0.15
C PHE A 58 5.63 4.09 0.16
N TYR A 59 5.34 3.17 -0.77
CA TYR A 59 6.04 1.88 -0.78
C TYR A 59 7.50 1.97 -1.23
N GLN A 60 7.90 3.02 -1.95
CA GLN A 60 9.30 3.26 -2.24
C GLN A 60 10.11 3.48 -0.94
N GLU A 61 9.68 4.40 -0.08
CA GLU A 61 10.31 4.67 1.21
C GLU A 61 10.12 3.51 2.21
N TYR A 62 8.93 2.93 2.20
CA TYR A 62 8.62 1.78 3.05
C TYR A 62 9.55 0.60 2.80
N ASN A 63 9.83 0.27 1.54
CA ASN A 63 10.73 -0.82 1.17
C ASN A 63 12.15 -0.58 1.66
N GLN A 64 12.65 0.66 1.60
CA GLN A 64 13.97 1.01 2.13
C GLN A 64 14.01 0.84 3.66
N ALA A 65 13.02 1.36 4.36
CA ALA A 65 12.94 1.26 5.82
C ALA A 65 12.77 -0.20 6.28
N PHE A 66 11.89 -0.95 5.63
CA PHE A 66 11.70 -2.36 5.95
C PHE A 66 12.93 -3.20 5.59
N GLY A 67 13.58 -2.96 4.45
CA GLY A 67 14.79 -3.66 4.04
C GLY A 67 15.92 -3.51 5.06
N THR A 68 16.13 -2.30 5.55
CA THR A 68 17.09 -2.02 6.64
C THR A 68 16.73 -2.78 7.91
N PHE A 69 15.48 -2.70 8.35
CA PHE A 69 14.98 -3.43 9.51
C PHE A 69 15.14 -4.95 9.36
N TRP A 70 14.76 -5.49 8.20
CA TRP A 70 14.83 -6.92 7.94
C TRP A 70 16.25 -7.45 7.91
N LYS A 71 17.16 -6.73 7.23
CA LYS A 71 18.58 -7.05 7.21
C LYS A 71 19.18 -7.05 8.62
N GLN A 72 18.89 -6.04 9.44
CA GLN A 72 19.35 -5.99 10.84
C GLN A 72 18.83 -7.15 11.67
N LYS A 73 17.58 -7.56 11.45
CA LYS A 73 16.91 -8.62 12.21
C LYS A 73 17.33 -10.02 11.81
N THR A 74 17.59 -10.25 10.52
CA THR A 74 17.74 -11.61 9.95
C THR A 74 19.05 -11.87 9.23
N GLY A 75 19.83 -10.81 8.93
CA GLY A 75 20.99 -10.87 8.05
C GLY A 75 20.65 -10.97 6.55
N GLN A 76 19.36 -11.11 6.19
CA GLN A 76 18.92 -11.33 4.81
C GLN A 76 18.74 -10.01 4.07
N GLU A 77 19.34 -9.89 2.90
CA GLU A 77 19.05 -8.81 1.95
C GLU A 77 17.84 -9.15 1.08
N VAL A 78 17.09 -8.10 0.70
CA VAL A 78 15.88 -8.22 -0.11
C VAL A 78 15.94 -7.24 -1.29
N ASN A 79 15.66 -7.75 -2.48
CA ASN A 79 15.50 -6.96 -3.69
C ASN A 79 14.00 -6.70 -3.89
N PHE A 80 13.54 -5.50 -3.48
CA PHE A 80 12.13 -5.13 -3.58
C PHE A 80 11.76 -4.70 -4.98
N LYS A 81 10.71 -5.30 -5.50
CA LYS A 81 10.05 -4.93 -6.75
C LYS A 81 8.64 -4.42 -6.43
N GLN A 82 8.16 -3.50 -7.26
CA GLN A 82 6.83 -2.90 -7.11
C GLN A 82 6.09 -2.92 -8.44
N SER A 83 4.79 -3.23 -8.39
CA SER A 83 3.87 -3.02 -9.49
C SER A 83 2.72 -2.15 -9.02
N HIS A 84 2.43 -1.06 -9.75
CA HIS A 84 1.36 -0.11 -9.40
C HIS A 84 0.42 0.12 -10.56
N GLY A 85 -0.88 0.23 -10.25
CA GLY A 85 -1.93 0.47 -11.25
C GLY A 85 -3.30 0.54 -10.59
N GLY A 86 -4.36 0.52 -11.38
CA GLY A 86 -5.72 0.39 -10.85
C GLY A 86 -5.88 -0.92 -10.08
N SER A 87 -6.45 -0.86 -8.87
CA SER A 87 -6.51 -1.99 -7.93
C SER A 87 -7.08 -3.29 -8.52
N GLY A 88 -8.23 -3.22 -9.19
CA GLY A 88 -8.81 -4.40 -9.87
C GLY A 88 -7.96 -4.91 -11.04
N LYS A 89 -7.24 -4.01 -11.75
CA LYS A 89 -6.29 -4.41 -12.79
C LYS A 89 -5.09 -5.14 -12.21
N GLN A 90 -4.59 -4.68 -11.05
CA GLN A 90 -3.50 -5.33 -10.33
C GLN A 90 -3.92 -6.70 -9.81
N ALA A 91 -5.14 -6.84 -9.25
CA ALA A 91 -5.68 -8.14 -8.86
C ALA A 91 -5.74 -9.10 -10.04
N ARG A 92 -6.24 -8.64 -11.20
CA ARG A 92 -6.27 -9.44 -12.43
C ARG A 92 -4.87 -9.88 -12.85
N SER A 93 -3.88 -8.99 -12.84
CA SER A 93 -2.49 -9.36 -13.19
C SER A 93 -1.95 -10.49 -12.31
N VAL A 94 -2.27 -10.50 -11.02
CA VAL A 94 -1.88 -11.59 -10.10
C VAL A 94 -2.59 -12.90 -10.46
N ILE A 95 -3.89 -12.83 -10.76
CA ILE A 95 -4.68 -13.99 -11.19
C ILE A 95 -4.13 -14.57 -12.49
N ASP A 96 -3.72 -13.71 -13.42
CA ASP A 96 -3.17 -14.07 -14.72
C ASP A 96 -1.68 -14.52 -14.66
N GLY A 97 -1.11 -14.60 -13.44
CA GLY A 97 0.20 -15.23 -13.24
C GLY A 97 1.35 -14.33 -12.80
N LEU A 98 1.12 -13.03 -12.52
CA LEU A 98 2.15 -12.18 -11.93
C LEU A 98 2.53 -12.71 -10.54
N GLN A 99 3.80 -13.09 -10.36
CA GLN A 99 4.31 -13.75 -9.16
C GLN A 99 4.51 -12.73 -8.02
N ALA A 100 3.40 -12.21 -7.48
CA ALA A 100 3.42 -11.31 -6.32
C ALA A 100 3.62 -12.10 -5.02
N ASP A 101 4.43 -11.59 -4.10
CA ASP A 101 4.53 -12.11 -2.73
C ASP A 101 3.39 -11.58 -1.86
N VAL A 102 3.09 -10.30 -2.02
CA VAL A 102 2.00 -9.63 -1.32
C VAL A 102 1.20 -8.76 -2.26
N VAL A 103 -0.05 -8.56 -1.92
CA VAL A 103 -0.92 -7.55 -2.52
C VAL A 103 -1.29 -6.51 -1.48
N THR A 104 -1.28 -5.24 -1.89
CA THR A 104 -1.67 -4.09 -1.06
C THR A 104 -2.64 -3.25 -1.89
N LEU A 105 -3.93 -3.63 -1.85
CA LEU A 105 -4.94 -3.15 -2.79
C LEU A 105 -5.92 -2.16 -2.15
N ALA A 106 -6.61 -1.39 -2.98
CA ALA A 106 -7.56 -0.38 -2.53
C ALA A 106 -8.84 -0.99 -1.91
N LEU A 107 -9.19 -2.21 -2.27
CA LEU A 107 -10.44 -2.86 -1.92
C LEU A 107 -10.24 -4.28 -1.42
N ALA A 108 -10.91 -4.64 -0.35
CA ALA A 108 -11.03 -6.04 0.07
C ALA A 108 -11.63 -6.93 -1.05
N ASN A 109 -12.58 -6.41 -1.83
CA ASN A 109 -13.19 -7.15 -2.95
C ASN A 109 -12.18 -7.56 -4.02
N ASP A 110 -11.18 -6.72 -4.32
CA ASP A 110 -10.15 -7.06 -5.31
C ASP A 110 -9.23 -8.20 -4.79
N ILE A 111 -9.02 -8.27 -3.46
CA ILE A 111 -8.33 -9.42 -2.83
C ILE A 111 -9.21 -10.67 -2.87
N GLU A 112 -10.53 -10.56 -2.63
CA GLU A 112 -11.45 -11.69 -2.74
C GLU A 112 -11.45 -12.33 -4.15
N GLU A 113 -11.25 -11.56 -5.21
CA GLU A 113 -11.10 -12.11 -6.56
C GLU A 113 -9.86 -13.02 -6.65
N ILE A 114 -8.75 -12.65 -5.99
CA ILE A 114 -7.53 -13.48 -5.92
C ILE A 114 -7.74 -14.70 -5.03
N VAL A 115 -8.51 -14.56 -3.94
CA VAL A 115 -8.94 -15.70 -3.07
C VAL A 115 -9.75 -16.70 -3.90
N ASN A 116 -10.71 -16.22 -4.68
CA ASN A 116 -11.56 -17.07 -5.53
C ASN A 116 -10.76 -17.80 -6.63
N ALA A 117 -9.63 -17.23 -7.06
CA ALA A 117 -8.67 -17.88 -7.95
C ALA A 117 -7.76 -18.91 -7.21
N GLY A 118 -7.89 -19.08 -5.90
CA GLY A 118 -7.15 -20.07 -5.11
C GLY A 118 -5.70 -19.68 -4.80
N LEU A 119 -5.34 -18.40 -4.92
CA LEU A 119 -3.97 -17.91 -4.69
C LEU A 119 -3.75 -17.38 -3.28
N ILE A 120 -4.82 -16.96 -2.59
CA ILE A 120 -4.81 -16.41 -1.23
C ILE A 120 -5.78 -17.24 -0.36
N HIS A 121 -5.43 -17.47 0.89
CA HIS A 121 -6.29 -18.19 1.84
C HIS A 121 -7.54 -17.38 2.20
N LYS A 122 -8.68 -18.09 2.37
CA LYS A 122 -10.00 -17.48 2.68
C LYS A 122 -10.04 -16.66 3.97
N ASN A 123 -9.15 -16.93 4.92
CA ASN A 123 -9.07 -16.24 6.20
C ASN A 123 -8.11 -15.03 6.20
N TRP A 124 -7.73 -14.52 5.05
CA TRP A 124 -6.74 -13.46 4.89
C TRP A 124 -7.01 -12.21 5.72
N GLN A 125 -8.29 -11.81 5.86
CA GLN A 125 -8.68 -10.63 6.65
C GLN A 125 -8.35 -10.77 8.14
N LYS A 126 -8.24 -12.01 8.65
CA LYS A 126 -7.93 -12.29 10.06
C LYS A 126 -6.42 -12.41 10.32
N GLN A 127 -5.59 -12.36 9.29
CA GLN A 127 -4.15 -12.55 9.44
C GLN A 127 -3.45 -11.33 10.02
N PHE A 128 -4.01 -10.13 9.83
CA PHE A 128 -3.45 -8.89 10.33
C PHE A 128 -4.53 -8.03 11.02
N PRO A 129 -4.13 -7.08 11.90
CA PRO A 129 -5.08 -6.22 12.61
C PRO A 129 -6.01 -5.43 11.68
N ASN A 130 -7.17 -5.00 12.22
CA ASN A 130 -8.16 -4.17 11.51
C ASN A 130 -8.64 -4.78 10.19
N ASN A 131 -8.92 -6.09 10.17
CA ASN A 131 -9.29 -6.83 8.95
C ASN A 131 -8.26 -6.67 7.82
N SER A 132 -6.98 -6.72 8.17
CA SER A 132 -5.84 -6.53 7.25
C SER A 132 -5.83 -5.16 6.56
N ALA A 133 -6.32 -4.11 7.24
CA ALA A 133 -6.27 -2.72 6.76
C ALA A 133 -5.34 -1.88 7.65
N PRO A 134 -4.04 -1.71 7.27
CA PRO A 134 -3.04 -1.09 8.14
C PRO A 134 -3.19 0.42 8.33
N TYR A 135 -3.82 1.10 7.41
CA TYR A 135 -4.09 2.55 7.42
C TYR A 135 -5.43 2.83 6.74
N THR A 136 -5.87 4.08 6.80
CA THR A 136 -7.11 4.51 6.17
C THR A 136 -6.91 5.76 5.31
N SER A 137 -7.93 6.07 4.53
CA SER A 137 -8.06 7.33 3.81
C SER A 137 -9.53 7.72 3.75
N THR A 138 -9.85 8.77 3.05
CA THR A 138 -11.22 9.19 2.77
C THR A 138 -11.30 9.92 1.44
N VAL A 139 -12.50 10.22 0.98
CA VAL A 139 -12.73 10.98 -0.24
C VAL A 139 -12.86 12.46 0.08
N VAL A 140 -12.14 13.28 -0.68
CA VAL A 140 -12.15 14.75 -0.61
C VAL A 140 -12.27 15.33 -2.01
N PHE A 141 -12.48 16.64 -2.09
CA PHE A 141 -12.49 17.37 -3.36
C PHE A 141 -11.26 18.26 -3.45
N LEU A 142 -10.49 18.11 -4.52
CA LEU A 142 -9.41 19.03 -4.84
C LEU A 142 -9.92 20.05 -5.84
N VAL A 143 -9.92 21.33 -5.47
CA VAL A 143 -10.41 22.43 -6.29
C VAL A 143 -9.28 23.40 -6.63
N ARG A 144 -9.50 24.27 -7.61
CA ARG A 144 -8.59 25.36 -7.93
C ARG A 144 -8.46 26.32 -6.76
N LYS A 145 -7.32 27.00 -6.61
CA LYS A 145 -7.09 28.01 -5.56
C LYS A 145 -8.22 29.02 -5.52
N GLY A 146 -8.69 29.33 -4.31
CA GLY A 146 -9.80 30.25 -4.09
C GLY A 146 -11.18 29.66 -4.39
N ASN A 147 -11.27 28.39 -4.80
CA ASN A 147 -12.53 27.66 -5.03
C ASN A 147 -13.55 28.46 -5.89
N PRO A 148 -13.24 28.78 -7.16
CA PRO A 148 -14.06 29.70 -8.00
C PRO A 148 -15.51 29.24 -8.19
N ARG A 149 -15.77 27.91 -8.07
CA ARG A 149 -17.11 27.34 -8.18
C ARG A 149 -17.86 27.25 -6.86
N ASN A 150 -17.24 27.73 -5.76
CA ASN A 150 -17.82 27.69 -4.41
C ASN A 150 -18.34 26.28 -4.03
N ILE A 151 -17.50 25.25 -4.31
CA ILE A 151 -17.78 23.86 -3.96
C ILE A 151 -17.54 23.68 -2.47
N LYS A 152 -18.58 23.25 -1.73
CA LYS A 152 -18.50 23.01 -0.27
C LYS A 152 -18.86 21.58 0.10
N ASP A 153 -19.77 20.95 -0.65
CA ASP A 153 -20.29 19.62 -0.37
C ASP A 153 -20.74 18.90 -1.65
N TRP A 154 -21.13 17.65 -1.53
CA TRP A 154 -21.54 16.75 -2.62
C TRP A 154 -22.63 17.35 -3.52
N ASN A 155 -23.62 18.06 -2.96
CA ASN A 155 -24.67 18.71 -3.74
C ASN A 155 -24.14 19.78 -4.70
N ASP A 156 -23.04 20.44 -4.36
CA ASP A 156 -22.45 21.47 -5.23
C ASP A 156 -21.88 20.88 -6.51
N LEU A 157 -21.49 19.61 -6.48
CA LEU A 157 -21.00 18.87 -7.64
C LEU A 157 -22.07 18.61 -8.70
N THR A 158 -23.35 18.75 -8.35
CA THR A 158 -24.48 18.53 -9.26
C THR A 158 -24.93 19.82 -9.97
N LYS A 159 -24.35 20.99 -9.62
CA LYS A 159 -24.67 22.27 -10.24
C LYS A 159 -24.27 22.28 -11.70
N SER A 160 -25.10 22.91 -12.54
CA SER A 160 -24.78 23.09 -13.96
C SER A 160 -23.48 23.88 -14.16
N GLY A 161 -22.68 23.46 -15.11
CA GLY A 161 -21.41 24.11 -15.47
C GLY A 161 -20.23 23.75 -14.53
N VAL A 162 -20.39 22.88 -13.54
CA VAL A 162 -19.28 22.32 -12.78
C VAL A 162 -18.65 21.17 -13.58
N GLU A 163 -17.36 21.27 -13.86
CA GLU A 163 -16.61 20.23 -14.56
C GLU A 163 -15.85 19.34 -13.57
N ILE A 164 -16.23 18.07 -13.51
CA ILE A 164 -15.64 17.06 -12.59
C ILE A 164 -14.63 16.21 -13.30
N ILE A 165 -13.49 15.96 -12.65
CA ILE A 165 -12.52 14.92 -12.99
C ILE A 165 -12.60 13.83 -11.94
N THR A 166 -12.69 12.58 -12.37
CA THR A 166 -12.69 11.41 -11.47
C THR A 166 -12.20 10.17 -12.21
N PRO A 167 -11.56 9.21 -11.52
CA PRO A 167 -11.21 7.95 -12.16
C PRO A 167 -12.44 7.04 -12.33
N ASN A 168 -12.32 6.03 -13.20
CA ASN A 168 -13.39 5.14 -13.59
C ASN A 168 -13.59 3.98 -12.60
N PRO A 169 -14.79 3.80 -12.01
CA PRO A 169 -15.10 2.69 -11.11
C PRO A 169 -14.99 1.29 -11.73
N LYS A 170 -15.00 1.18 -13.05
CA LYS A 170 -14.82 -0.11 -13.74
C LYS A 170 -13.36 -0.55 -13.83
N THR A 171 -12.40 0.37 -13.67
CA THR A 171 -10.98 0.09 -13.87
C THR A 171 -10.13 0.23 -12.59
N GLY A 172 -10.64 0.93 -11.58
CA GLY A 172 -9.90 1.23 -10.36
C GLY A 172 -10.69 1.00 -9.07
N GLY A 173 -9.97 0.74 -7.98
CA GLY A 173 -10.56 0.58 -6.65
C GLY A 173 -10.90 1.92 -6.00
N ALA A 174 -9.98 2.90 -6.04
CA ALA A 174 -10.23 4.23 -5.49
C ALA A 174 -11.52 4.89 -5.99
N PRO A 175 -11.86 4.84 -7.29
CA PRO A 175 -13.12 5.40 -7.78
C PRO A 175 -14.38 4.68 -7.30
N ARG A 176 -14.31 3.41 -6.92
CA ARG A 176 -15.47 2.73 -6.28
C ARG A 176 -15.76 3.35 -4.91
N TRP A 177 -14.74 3.67 -4.12
CA TRP A 177 -14.89 4.42 -2.89
C TRP A 177 -15.48 5.83 -3.13
N ILE A 178 -15.04 6.53 -4.19
CA ILE A 178 -15.56 7.86 -4.55
C ILE A 178 -17.05 7.79 -4.88
N TYR A 179 -17.46 6.85 -5.74
CA TYR A 179 -18.86 6.62 -6.09
C TYR A 179 -19.70 6.30 -4.85
N LEU A 180 -19.26 5.36 -4.01
CA LEU A 180 -19.98 4.97 -2.80
C LEU A 180 -20.03 6.09 -1.76
N SER A 181 -19.02 6.98 -1.73
CA SER A 181 -19.05 8.14 -0.85
C SER A 181 -20.17 9.10 -1.23
N ALA A 182 -20.35 9.39 -2.53
CA ALA A 182 -21.46 10.20 -3.02
C ALA A 182 -22.82 9.55 -2.75
N TRP A 183 -22.95 8.25 -2.99
CA TRP A 183 -24.17 7.49 -2.72
C TRP A 183 -24.53 7.51 -1.24
N GLY A 184 -23.57 7.19 -0.37
CA GLY A 184 -23.73 7.17 1.07
C GLY A 184 -24.03 8.54 1.67
N TYR A 185 -23.47 9.62 1.11
CA TYR A 185 -23.87 10.98 1.48
C TYR A 185 -25.37 11.19 1.28
N ALA A 186 -25.92 10.83 0.10
CA ALA A 186 -27.33 11.01 -0.18
C ALA A 186 -28.23 10.15 0.72
N LEU A 187 -27.81 8.91 1.04
CA LEU A 187 -28.54 8.05 1.99
C LEU A 187 -28.57 8.63 3.41
N LYS A 188 -27.54 9.37 3.82
CA LYS A 188 -27.43 9.97 5.16
C LYS A 188 -28.12 11.34 5.30
N GLN A 189 -28.67 11.89 4.22
CA GLN A 189 -29.47 13.11 4.30
C GLN A 189 -30.87 12.85 4.85
N PRO A 190 -31.55 13.85 5.42
CA PRO A 190 -32.92 13.71 5.85
C PRO A 190 -33.85 13.18 4.74
N GLY A 191 -34.54 12.08 5.01
CA GLY A 191 -35.37 11.38 4.02
C GLY A 191 -34.57 10.75 2.87
N GLY A 192 -33.28 10.47 3.07
CA GLY A 192 -32.40 9.80 2.12
C GLY A 192 -32.86 8.39 1.81
N ASN A 193 -32.78 8.01 0.53
CA ASN A 193 -33.09 6.68 0.03
C ASN A 193 -32.33 6.42 -1.28
N ASP A 194 -32.39 5.19 -1.79
CA ASP A 194 -31.64 4.79 -2.99
C ASP A 194 -32.06 5.57 -4.25
N ALA A 195 -33.34 5.98 -4.37
CA ALA A 195 -33.77 6.79 -5.51
C ALA A 195 -33.10 8.17 -5.52
N LYS A 196 -33.06 8.85 -4.37
CA LYS A 196 -32.35 10.13 -4.21
C LYS A 196 -30.83 9.97 -4.39
N ALA A 197 -30.25 8.88 -3.90
CA ALA A 197 -28.83 8.58 -4.09
C ALA A 197 -28.51 8.35 -5.57
N ARG A 198 -29.33 7.60 -6.29
CA ARG A 198 -29.21 7.40 -7.73
C ARG A 198 -29.29 8.73 -8.49
N GLU A 199 -30.25 9.59 -8.14
CA GLU A 199 -30.41 10.91 -8.78
C GLU A 199 -29.18 11.80 -8.56
N LEU A 200 -28.69 11.90 -7.32
CA LEU A 200 -27.50 12.68 -6.99
C LEU A 200 -26.28 12.17 -7.79
N VAL A 201 -26.03 10.87 -7.76
CA VAL A 201 -24.87 10.27 -8.46
C VAL A 201 -25.03 10.42 -9.98
N LYS A 202 -26.24 10.28 -10.54
CA LYS A 202 -26.51 10.52 -11.96
C LYS A 202 -26.15 11.96 -12.36
N LYS A 203 -26.60 12.96 -11.60
CA LYS A 203 -26.28 14.38 -11.85
C LYS A 203 -24.77 14.63 -11.71
N LEU A 204 -24.13 14.09 -10.69
CA LEU A 204 -22.69 14.19 -10.48
C LEU A 204 -21.92 13.62 -11.69
N TYR A 205 -22.22 12.38 -12.10
CA TYR A 205 -21.56 11.76 -13.26
C TYR A 205 -21.94 12.45 -14.58
N GLY A 206 -23.09 13.12 -14.66
CA GLY A 206 -23.47 14.02 -15.75
C GLY A 206 -22.44 15.15 -15.96
N ASN A 207 -21.88 15.67 -14.87
CA ASN A 207 -20.89 16.72 -14.86
C ASN A 207 -19.43 16.21 -15.01
N VAL A 208 -19.20 14.90 -15.07
CA VAL A 208 -17.84 14.34 -15.24
C VAL A 208 -17.35 14.63 -16.66
N LYS A 209 -16.32 15.44 -16.77
CA LYS A 209 -15.67 15.83 -18.04
C LYS A 209 -14.73 14.75 -18.54
N VAL A 210 -13.90 14.21 -17.64
CA VAL A 210 -12.94 13.14 -17.94
C VAL A 210 -13.07 12.04 -16.91
N LEU A 211 -13.11 10.80 -17.39
CA LEU A 211 -13.17 9.57 -16.61
C LEU A 211 -11.88 8.76 -16.90
N ASP A 212 -10.82 9.07 -16.15
CA ASP A 212 -9.51 8.45 -16.35
C ASP A 212 -9.49 6.99 -15.87
N SER A 213 -8.53 6.20 -16.35
CA SER A 213 -8.41 4.78 -15.99
C SER A 213 -7.96 4.54 -14.54
N GLY A 214 -7.35 5.52 -13.87
CA GLY A 214 -6.85 5.42 -12.49
C GLY A 214 -6.67 6.78 -11.81
N ALA A 215 -6.45 6.76 -10.49
CA ALA A 215 -6.38 7.97 -9.66
C ALA A 215 -5.24 8.92 -10.10
N ARG A 216 -4.05 8.39 -10.40
CA ARG A 216 -2.91 9.19 -10.86
C ARG A 216 -3.19 9.86 -12.22
N GLY A 217 -3.88 9.19 -13.13
CA GLY A 217 -4.32 9.77 -14.40
C GLY A 217 -5.25 10.96 -14.19
N SER A 218 -6.21 10.84 -13.28
CA SER A 218 -7.13 11.94 -12.94
C SER A 218 -6.41 13.11 -12.30
N LEU A 219 -5.42 12.85 -11.45
CA LEU A 219 -4.59 13.90 -10.86
C LEU A 219 -3.78 14.64 -11.94
N THR A 220 -3.15 13.93 -12.88
CA THR A 220 -2.45 14.53 -14.02
C THR A 220 -3.40 15.34 -14.91
N THR A 221 -4.59 14.81 -15.22
CA THR A 221 -5.61 15.55 -16.00
C THR A 221 -6.01 16.83 -15.32
N PHE A 222 -6.26 16.79 -14.02
CA PHE A 222 -6.64 17.97 -13.26
C PHE A 222 -5.46 18.92 -13.01
N ALA A 223 -4.37 18.43 -12.41
CA ALA A 223 -3.31 19.29 -11.88
C ALA A 223 -2.35 19.80 -12.96
N GLU A 224 -1.98 18.95 -13.93
CA GLU A 224 -0.97 19.27 -14.93
C GLU A 224 -1.57 19.78 -16.24
N ARG A 225 -2.67 19.15 -16.71
CA ARG A 225 -3.34 19.56 -17.95
C ARG A 225 -4.32 20.69 -17.75
N GLY A 226 -4.65 21.06 -16.51
CA GLY A 226 -5.53 22.17 -16.18
C GLY A 226 -7.01 21.94 -16.48
N ILE A 227 -7.47 20.70 -16.68
CA ILE A 227 -8.83 20.36 -17.08
C ILE A 227 -9.70 20.19 -15.82
N GLY A 228 -10.94 20.70 -15.86
CA GLY A 228 -11.96 20.59 -14.82
C GLY A 228 -11.84 21.60 -13.68
N ASP A 229 -12.93 21.76 -12.96
CA ASP A 229 -13.07 22.65 -11.80
C ASP A 229 -12.73 21.92 -10.49
N VAL A 230 -13.06 20.63 -10.41
CA VAL A 230 -12.92 19.80 -9.22
C VAL A 230 -12.46 18.38 -9.58
N LEU A 231 -11.50 17.89 -8.82
CA LEU A 231 -11.08 16.48 -8.84
C LEU A 231 -11.67 15.79 -7.62
N LEU A 232 -12.41 14.70 -7.83
CA LEU A 232 -12.78 13.78 -6.76
C LEU A 232 -11.61 12.85 -6.51
N SER A 233 -11.04 12.91 -5.32
CA SER A 233 -9.78 12.25 -4.99
C SER A 233 -9.81 11.59 -3.62
N TRP A 234 -8.88 10.68 -3.41
CA TRP A 234 -8.52 10.28 -2.06
C TRP A 234 -7.69 11.39 -1.40
N GLU A 235 -7.82 11.48 -0.07
CA GLU A 235 -7.16 12.51 0.73
C GLU A 235 -5.64 12.52 0.54
N ASN A 236 -4.99 11.35 0.50
CA ASN A 236 -3.55 11.27 0.30
C ASN A 236 -3.08 11.83 -1.04
N GLU A 237 -3.81 11.59 -2.14
CA GLU A 237 -3.48 12.16 -3.46
C GLU A 237 -3.73 13.69 -3.48
N ALA A 238 -4.78 14.16 -2.82
CA ALA A 238 -5.08 15.59 -2.72
C ALA A 238 -4.02 16.31 -1.89
N LEU A 239 -3.57 15.73 -0.78
CA LEU A 239 -2.49 16.27 0.05
C LEU A 239 -1.15 16.26 -0.70
N LEU A 240 -0.84 15.19 -1.43
CA LEU A 240 0.34 15.12 -2.29
C LEU A 240 0.32 16.24 -3.35
N ALA A 241 -0.83 16.47 -3.97
CA ALA A 241 -0.98 17.55 -4.97
C ALA A 241 -0.76 18.93 -4.37
N THR A 242 -1.32 19.22 -3.19
CA THR A 242 -1.20 20.54 -2.56
C THR A 242 0.18 20.80 -1.97
N GLN A 243 0.93 19.77 -1.59
CA GLN A 243 2.26 19.93 -1.00
C GLN A 243 3.40 19.77 -2.02
N GLY A 244 3.22 18.93 -3.04
CA GLY A 244 4.26 18.59 -4.03
C GLY A 244 4.10 19.25 -5.39
N LEU A 245 2.91 19.15 -6.01
CA LEU A 245 2.71 19.56 -7.40
C LEU A 245 2.28 21.03 -7.55
N GLY A 246 1.83 21.69 -6.49
CA GLY A 246 1.34 23.05 -6.59
C GLY A 246 0.80 23.62 -5.30
N LYS A 247 1.69 23.92 -4.35
CA LYS A 247 1.35 24.43 -3.01
C LYS A 247 0.33 25.57 -3.01
N ASP A 248 0.34 26.43 -4.05
CA ASP A 248 -0.54 27.59 -4.15
C ASP A 248 -1.56 27.51 -5.30
N LYS A 249 -1.69 26.36 -5.96
CA LYS A 249 -2.60 26.19 -7.11
C LYS A 249 -3.93 25.54 -6.75
N PHE A 250 -3.99 24.82 -5.64
CA PHE A 250 -5.13 23.98 -5.27
C PHE A 250 -5.54 24.20 -3.82
N GLN A 251 -6.78 23.80 -3.53
CA GLN A 251 -7.38 23.79 -2.20
C GLN A 251 -8.13 22.48 -2.01
N ILE A 252 -8.02 21.87 -0.82
CA ILE A 252 -8.78 20.68 -0.46
C ILE A 252 -10.08 21.12 0.23
N ILE A 253 -11.21 20.57 -0.22
CA ILE A 253 -12.50 20.72 0.40
C ILE A 253 -12.89 19.37 1.01
N TYR A 254 -13.12 19.37 2.32
CA TYR A 254 -13.62 18.23 3.05
C TYR A 254 -15.15 18.29 3.06
N PRO A 255 -15.85 17.30 2.49
CA PRO A 255 -17.31 17.29 2.49
C PRO A 255 -17.85 17.07 3.91
N SER A 256 -19.12 17.40 4.13
CA SER A 256 -19.81 17.26 5.43
C SER A 256 -19.78 15.83 5.98
N ILE A 257 -19.80 14.84 5.10
CA ILE A 257 -19.64 13.40 5.39
C ILE A 257 -18.97 12.71 4.21
N SER A 258 -18.12 11.73 4.52
CA SER A 258 -17.44 10.91 3.52
C SER A 258 -17.37 9.45 3.97
N ILE A 259 -16.77 8.58 3.14
CA ILE A 259 -16.60 7.17 3.45
C ILE A 259 -15.24 6.90 4.09
N LEU A 260 -15.19 6.00 5.07
CA LEU A 260 -13.95 5.45 5.61
C LEU A 260 -13.38 4.47 4.58
N ALA A 261 -12.35 4.89 3.85
CA ALA A 261 -11.65 4.02 2.92
C ALA A 261 -10.58 3.20 3.64
N GLU A 262 -10.68 1.88 3.51
CA GLU A 262 -9.83 0.89 4.20
C GLU A 262 -9.10 0.02 3.17
N PRO A 263 -7.95 0.51 2.63
CA PRO A 263 -7.13 -0.32 1.76
C PRO A 263 -6.63 -1.55 2.50
N SER A 264 -6.68 -2.68 1.84
CA SER A 264 -6.42 -3.98 2.46
C SER A 264 -5.15 -4.61 1.92
N VAL A 265 -4.51 -5.46 2.75
CA VAL A 265 -3.27 -6.15 2.42
C VAL A 265 -3.42 -7.65 2.62
N ALA A 266 -2.76 -8.44 1.78
CA ALA A 266 -2.75 -9.89 1.93
C ALA A 266 -1.45 -10.52 1.39
N ILE A 267 -1.09 -11.67 1.93
CA ILE A 267 -0.03 -12.54 1.41
C ILE A 267 -0.62 -13.34 0.25
N VAL A 268 0.11 -13.44 -0.86
CA VAL A 268 -0.25 -14.34 -1.95
C VAL A 268 0.30 -15.74 -1.62
N ASP A 269 -0.47 -16.49 -0.85
CA ASP A 269 -0.04 -17.70 -0.17
C ASP A 269 0.63 -18.71 -1.11
N LYS A 270 0.04 -18.95 -2.27
CA LYS A 270 0.55 -19.92 -3.24
C LYS A 270 1.95 -19.56 -3.77
N ASN A 271 2.21 -18.26 -3.96
CA ASN A 271 3.49 -17.80 -4.48
C ASN A 271 4.56 -17.83 -3.40
N VAL A 272 4.28 -17.28 -2.21
CA VAL A 272 5.26 -17.24 -1.12
C VAL A 272 5.65 -18.63 -0.61
N ASP A 273 4.75 -19.62 -0.70
CA ASP A 273 5.07 -21.01 -0.34
C ASP A 273 6.00 -21.65 -1.37
N LYS A 274 5.74 -21.40 -2.66
CA LYS A 274 6.60 -21.86 -3.74
C LYS A 274 8.02 -21.29 -3.65
N ASP A 275 8.14 -19.99 -3.33
CA ASP A 275 9.41 -19.25 -3.38
C ASP A 275 10.12 -19.19 -2.01
N GLY A 276 9.51 -19.76 -0.96
CA GLY A 276 10.03 -19.77 0.41
C GLY A 276 10.07 -18.36 1.04
N ASN A 277 9.18 -17.46 0.62
CA ASN A 277 9.13 -16.07 1.06
C ASN A 277 8.09 -15.80 2.17
N ARG A 278 7.41 -16.82 2.70
CA ARG A 278 6.31 -16.66 3.66
C ARG A 278 6.69 -15.83 4.90
N ASN A 279 7.84 -16.10 5.50
CA ASN A 279 8.29 -15.35 6.68
C ASN A 279 8.61 -13.88 6.35
N LEU A 280 9.22 -13.65 5.19
CA LEU A 280 9.50 -12.30 4.68
C LEU A 280 8.20 -11.54 4.41
N ALA A 281 7.24 -12.15 3.72
CA ALA A 281 5.93 -11.55 3.43
C ALA A 281 5.15 -11.23 4.71
N LYS A 282 5.14 -12.13 5.68
CA LYS A 282 4.54 -11.90 6.99
C LYS A 282 5.25 -10.76 7.75
N GLY A 283 6.57 -10.72 7.73
CA GLY A 283 7.38 -9.64 8.30
C GLY A 283 7.08 -8.30 7.64
N TYR A 284 7.02 -8.28 6.30
CA TYR A 284 6.71 -7.10 5.49
C TYR A 284 5.34 -6.52 5.85
N LEU A 285 4.27 -7.31 5.84
CA LEU A 285 2.94 -6.80 6.16
C LEU A 285 2.77 -6.43 7.64
N ASN A 286 3.40 -7.17 8.58
CA ASN A 286 3.38 -6.79 10.00
C ASN A 286 4.08 -5.45 10.28
N TYR A 287 5.15 -5.14 9.54
CA TYR A 287 5.86 -3.87 9.73
C TYR A 287 4.99 -2.64 9.39
N LEU A 288 3.95 -2.78 8.55
CA LEU A 288 2.95 -1.73 8.31
C LEU A 288 2.23 -1.28 9.60
N TYR A 289 2.08 -2.18 10.57
CA TYR A 289 1.43 -1.89 11.85
C TYR A 289 2.42 -1.44 12.95
N SER A 290 3.72 -1.47 12.68
CA SER A 290 4.73 -0.97 13.61
C SER A 290 4.67 0.56 13.74
N PRO A 291 5.16 1.16 14.82
CA PRO A 291 5.24 2.62 14.95
C PRO A 291 5.93 3.29 13.75
N LYS A 292 7.01 2.69 13.22
CA LYS A 292 7.72 3.22 12.06
C LYS A 292 6.91 3.10 10.76
N GLY A 293 6.25 1.96 10.53
CA GLY A 293 5.36 1.76 9.38
C GLY A 293 4.18 2.73 9.40
N GLN A 294 3.59 2.96 10.56
CA GLN A 294 2.50 3.92 10.76
C GLN A 294 2.94 5.37 10.59
N ASP A 295 4.14 5.72 11.06
CA ASP A 295 4.72 7.05 10.88
C ASP A 295 4.99 7.33 9.38
N LEU A 296 5.56 6.36 8.66
CA LEU A 296 5.72 6.45 7.21
C LEU A 296 4.38 6.60 6.48
N ALA A 297 3.37 5.81 6.86
CA ALA A 297 2.04 5.95 6.27
C ALA A 297 1.50 7.38 6.44
N ALA A 298 1.64 7.97 7.62
CA ALA A 298 1.21 9.34 7.89
C ALA A 298 2.02 10.39 7.12
N GLN A 299 3.34 10.21 6.95
CA GLN A 299 4.19 11.08 6.12
C GLN A 299 3.75 11.10 4.66
N TYR A 300 3.22 9.97 4.16
CA TYR A 300 2.65 9.84 2.81
C TYR A 300 1.13 10.00 2.78
N PHE A 301 0.59 10.71 3.77
CA PHE A 301 -0.80 11.18 3.83
C PHE A 301 -1.86 10.09 3.98
N PHE A 302 -1.50 8.91 4.42
CA PHE A 302 -2.46 7.90 4.88
C PHE A 302 -2.74 8.08 6.37
N ARG A 303 -4.01 8.03 6.78
CA ARG A 303 -4.42 8.16 8.18
C ARG A 303 -3.97 6.92 8.96
N PRO A 304 -3.05 7.07 9.94
CA PRO A 304 -2.54 5.93 10.69
C PRO A 304 -3.56 5.38 11.68
N ARG A 305 -3.49 4.08 11.95
CA ARG A 305 -4.30 3.40 12.96
C ARG A 305 -3.73 3.54 14.38
N ASN A 306 -2.43 3.77 14.50
CA ASN A 306 -1.77 3.97 15.78
C ASN A 306 -2.15 5.33 16.35
N ALA A 307 -2.75 5.34 17.58
CA ALA A 307 -3.27 6.55 18.19
C ALA A 307 -2.19 7.61 18.50
N GLN A 308 -0.99 7.19 18.90
CA GLN A 308 0.12 8.11 19.17
C GLN A 308 0.61 8.79 17.89
N ILE A 309 0.74 8.00 16.80
CA ILE A 309 1.11 8.54 15.51
C ILE A 309 -0.02 9.43 14.96
N ALA A 310 -1.28 9.02 15.09
CA ALA A 310 -2.43 9.85 14.68
C ALA A 310 -2.44 11.20 15.40
N ALA A 311 -2.13 11.25 16.71
CA ALA A 311 -1.99 12.48 17.48
C ALA A 311 -0.86 13.37 16.94
N LYS A 312 0.30 12.80 16.59
CA LYS A 312 1.44 13.52 16.01
C LYS A 312 1.07 14.23 14.69
N TYR A 313 0.19 13.63 13.89
CA TYR A 313 -0.22 14.15 12.59
C TYR A 313 -1.63 14.78 12.57
N ALA A 314 -2.18 15.11 13.76
CA ALA A 314 -3.55 15.63 13.87
C ALA A 314 -3.81 16.91 13.07
N ALA A 315 -2.80 17.78 12.94
CA ALA A 315 -2.91 19.01 12.12
C ALA A 315 -3.01 18.71 10.61
N GLN A 316 -2.46 17.57 10.15
CA GLN A 316 -2.51 17.16 8.74
C GLN A 316 -3.85 16.55 8.36
N PHE A 317 -4.55 15.91 9.31
CA PHE A 317 -5.78 15.17 9.07
C PHE A 317 -6.97 15.79 9.82
N PRO A 318 -7.70 16.72 9.23
CA PRO A 318 -8.89 17.30 9.85
C PRO A 318 -9.91 16.23 10.23
N LYS A 319 -10.63 16.49 11.31
CA LYS A 319 -11.75 15.63 11.69
C LYS A 319 -12.87 15.73 10.64
N ILE A 320 -13.33 14.59 10.14
CA ILE A 320 -14.41 14.49 9.18
C ILE A 320 -15.39 13.40 9.65
N LYS A 321 -16.66 13.61 9.43
CA LYS A 321 -17.69 12.58 9.69
C LYS A 321 -17.57 11.49 8.64
N LEU A 322 -17.36 10.25 9.07
CA LEU A 322 -17.16 9.09 8.19
C LEU A 322 -18.23 8.03 8.46
N PHE A 323 -18.63 7.32 7.41
CA PHE A 323 -19.38 6.08 7.50
C PHE A 323 -18.56 4.93 6.91
N SER A 324 -18.78 3.70 7.39
CA SER A 324 -18.11 2.52 6.84
C SER A 324 -18.89 1.88 5.71
N ILE A 325 -18.19 1.06 4.90
CA ILE A 325 -18.82 0.23 3.86
C ILE A 325 -19.80 -0.77 4.47
N GLY A 326 -19.53 -1.26 5.68
CA GLY A 326 -20.41 -2.18 6.41
C GLY A 326 -21.71 -1.54 6.80
N ASP A 327 -21.66 -0.34 7.41
CA ASP A 327 -22.82 0.36 7.98
C ASP A 327 -23.84 0.80 6.93
N VAL A 328 -23.38 1.17 5.73
CA VAL A 328 -24.26 1.76 4.71
C VAL A 328 -24.60 0.77 3.61
N PHE A 329 -23.65 -0.07 3.21
CA PHE A 329 -23.81 -0.95 2.04
C PHE A 329 -23.88 -2.44 2.39
N GLY A 330 -23.70 -2.81 3.66
CA GLY A 330 -23.64 -4.22 4.09
C GLY A 330 -22.39 -4.95 3.62
N GLY A 331 -21.30 -4.20 3.38
CA GLY A 331 -19.98 -4.72 2.98
C GLY A 331 -19.71 -4.74 1.48
N TRP A 332 -18.47 -5.07 1.12
CA TRP A 332 -17.99 -5.01 -0.26
C TRP A 332 -18.71 -5.97 -1.20
N ALA A 333 -19.01 -7.19 -0.78
CA ALA A 333 -19.69 -8.18 -1.64
C ALA A 333 -21.04 -7.67 -2.13
N LYS A 334 -21.84 -7.07 -1.24
CA LYS A 334 -23.14 -6.47 -1.58
C LYS A 334 -22.96 -5.23 -2.44
N ALA A 335 -22.07 -4.31 -2.07
CA ALA A 335 -21.80 -3.10 -2.84
C ALA A 335 -21.31 -3.42 -4.26
N GLN A 336 -20.41 -4.37 -4.42
CA GLN A 336 -19.91 -4.83 -5.72
C GLN A 336 -21.05 -5.36 -6.61
N LYS A 337 -21.87 -6.26 -6.07
CA LYS A 337 -23.00 -6.86 -6.78
C LYS A 337 -24.02 -5.81 -7.21
N THR A 338 -24.34 -4.86 -6.32
CA THR A 338 -25.37 -3.85 -6.58
C THR A 338 -24.91 -2.78 -7.55
N HIS A 339 -23.64 -2.34 -7.45
CA HIS A 339 -23.22 -1.12 -8.13
C HIS A 339 -22.22 -1.33 -9.26
N PHE A 340 -21.37 -2.39 -9.25
CA PHE A 340 -20.18 -2.42 -10.12
C PHE A 340 -20.05 -3.62 -11.06
N VAL A 341 -20.79 -4.71 -10.85
CA VAL A 341 -20.81 -5.81 -11.84
C VAL A 341 -21.36 -5.30 -13.18
N ASN A 342 -21.11 -6.01 -14.26
CA ASN A 342 -21.59 -5.59 -15.57
C ASN A 342 -23.11 -5.48 -15.61
N GLY A 343 -23.60 -4.35 -16.13
CA GLY A 343 -25.04 -4.03 -16.17
C GLY A 343 -25.64 -3.52 -14.83
N ALA A 344 -24.82 -3.39 -13.77
CA ALA A 344 -25.25 -2.89 -12.48
C ALA A 344 -25.50 -1.36 -12.49
N VAL A 345 -25.85 -0.81 -11.33
CA VAL A 345 -26.33 0.57 -11.18
C VAL A 345 -25.37 1.61 -11.79
N PHE A 346 -24.05 1.45 -11.65
CA PHE A 346 -23.10 2.37 -12.26
C PHE A 346 -23.19 2.38 -13.79
N ASP A 347 -23.25 1.20 -14.42
CA ASP A 347 -23.33 1.09 -15.88
C ASP A 347 -24.64 1.72 -16.40
N GLN A 348 -25.76 1.52 -15.69
CA GLN A 348 -27.04 2.13 -16.03
C GLN A 348 -26.97 3.66 -15.93
N ILE A 349 -26.47 4.22 -14.83
CA ILE A 349 -26.30 5.67 -14.65
C ILE A 349 -25.39 6.26 -15.74
N TYR A 350 -24.32 5.58 -16.07
CA TYR A 350 -23.34 6.07 -17.07
C TYR A 350 -23.87 5.97 -18.49
N ALA A 351 -24.67 4.95 -18.79
CA ALA A 351 -25.32 4.82 -20.10
C ALA A 351 -26.37 5.94 -20.34
N GLU A 352 -27.06 6.38 -19.31
CA GLU A 352 -28.04 7.47 -19.36
C GLU A 352 -27.41 8.87 -19.57
N LYS A 353 -26.07 8.98 -19.48
CA LYS A 353 -25.32 10.21 -19.78
C LYS A 353 -25.16 10.46 -21.28
N LYS A 354 -25.17 9.37 -22.09
CA LYS A 354 -25.00 9.44 -23.55
C LYS A 354 -26.31 9.85 -24.23
#